data_bb479326cbeb3b51bd4ae80b709a07da
#
_entry.id   bb479326cbeb3b51bd4ae80b709a07da
#
_cell.length_a   1.000
_cell.length_b   1.000
_cell.length_c   1.000
_cell.angle_alpha   90.00
_cell.angle_beta   90.00
_cell.angle_gamma   90.00
#
_symmetry.space_group_name_H-M   'P 1'
#
loop_
_entity.id
_entity.type
_entity.pdbx_description
1 polymer ?
#
loop_
_entity_poly.entity_id
_entity_poly.type
_entity_poly.pdbx_seq_one_letter_code
_entity_poly.pdbx_strand_id
1 'polypeptide(L)'
;MNGFEINKIIDAIIFTVLVVFGIDKVTDLIFYVEKPKEAAYVVEAPVAKTAVSTAGSGGLNIKDFLALGDIEHGKAVFKKCSACHVVAKGGKNKIGPVLYGVLGRKSGAISDYKYSKALIAHGKVWSYEEMNGYLLKTAAHIKGTKMAFAGLKKEKDRASVILYMNSLSDNPLPKP
;
A
#
# COMPACT_ATOMS: atom_id res chain seq x y z
N MET A 1 -7.82 -28.18 44.28
CA MET A 1 -6.80 -27.12 44.25
C MET A 1 -6.75 -26.53 45.66
N ASN A 2 -5.57 -26.50 46.27
CA ASN A 2 -5.39 -25.95 47.61
C ASN A 2 -5.39 -24.41 47.50
N GLY A 3 -5.87 -23.70 48.57
CA GLY A 3 -5.95 -22.22 48.55
C GLY A 3 -4.63 -21.53 48.17
N PHE A 4 -3.49 -22.17 48.48
CA PHE A 4 -2.17 -21.70 48.10
C PHE A 4 -1.93 -21.70 46.56
N GLU A 5 -2.42 -22.69 45.85
CA GLU A 5 -2.30 -22.75 44.35
C GLU A 5 -3.22 -21.71 43.70
N ILE A 6 -4.41 -21.47 44.28
CA ILE A 6 -5.34 -20.46 43.78
C ILE A 6 -4.72 -19.07 43.94
N ASN A 7 -4.10 -18.76 45.09
CA ASN A 7 -3.44 -17.47 45.31
C ASN A 7 -2.30 -17.23 44.32
N LYS A 8 -1.47 -18.23 44.03
CA LYS A 8 -0.42 -18.08 43.01
C LYS A 8 -0.97 -17.72 41.62
N ILE A 9 -2.09 -18.35 41.22
CA ILE A 9 -2.75 -18.06 39.94
C ILE A 9 -3.28 -16.62 39.92
N ILE A 10 -3.94 -16.20 41.03
CA ILE A 10 -4.47 -14.84 41.19
C ILE A 10 -3.33 -13.83 41.14
N ASP A 11 -2.25 -14.08 41.89
CA ASP A 11 -1.09 -13.18 41.88
C ASP A 11 -0.43 -13.07 40.52
N ALA A 12 -0.31 -14.17 39.77
CA ALA A 12 0.21 -14.16 38.42
C ALA A 12 -0.67 -13.35 37.46
N ILE A 13 -1.99 -13.48 37.57
CA ILE A 13 -2.94 -12.71 36.78
C ILE A 13 -2.84 -11.22 37.09
N ILE A 14 -2.87 -10.86 38.38
CA ILE A 14 -2.75 -9.46 38.81
C ILE A 14 -1.43 -8.86 38.35
N PHE A 15 -0.32 -9.57 38.49
CA PHE A 15 0.99 -9.11 38.06
C PHE A 15 1.03 -8.89 36.53
N THR A 16 0.48 -9.82 35.76
CA THR A 16 0.41 -9.68 34.29
C THR A 16 -0.40 -8.45 33.88
N VAL A 17 -1.56 -8.24 34.50
CA VAL A 17 -2.41 -7.07 34.23
C VAL A 17 -1.68 -5.77 34.56
N LEU A 18 -1.00 -5.70 35.71
CA LEU A 18 -0.22 -4.52 36.12
C LEU A 18 0.93 -4.23 35.13
N VAL A 19 1.65 -5.27 34.70
CA VAL A 19 2.74 -5.10 33.70
C VAL A 19 2.21 -4.58 32.37
N VAL A 20 1.14 -5.18 31.85
CA VAL A 20 0.52 -4.74 30.57
C VAL A 20 0.02 -3.30 30.68
N PHE A 21 -0.69 -2.97 31.76
CA PHE A 21 -1.20 -1.62 32.00
C PHE A 21 -0.06 -0.60 32.19
N GLY A 22 1.01 -1.00 32.88
CA GLY A 22 2.20 -0.16 33.07
C GLY A 22 2.90 0.15 31.76
N ILE A 23 3.09 -0.87 30.89
CA ILE A 23 3.68 -0.68 29.55
C ILE A 23 2.80 0.23 28.70
N ASP A 24 1.48 0.05 28.71
CA ASP A 24 0.53 0.89 27.98
C ASP A 24 0.67 2.36 28.40
N LYS A 25 0.67 2.65 29.70
CA LYS A 25 0.82 4.01 30.23
C LYS A 25 2.18 4.65 29.94
N VAL A 26 3.25 3.88 30.05
CA VAL A 26 4.59 4.36 29.69
C VAL A 26 4.69 4.65 28.20
N THR A 27 4.11 3.80 27.36
CA THR A 27 4.07 4.00 25.91
C THR A 27 3.26 5.25 25.56
N ASP A 28 2.10 5.45 26.17
CA ASP A 28 1.30 6.67 26.00
C ASP A 28 2.08 7.93 26.40
N LEU A 29 2.82 7.88 27.50
CA LEU A 29 3.60 9.03 27.97
C LEU A 29 4.77 9.38 27.04
N ILE A 30 5.44 8.37 26.47
CA ILE A 30 6.61 8.58 25.59
C ILE A 30 6.19 8.94 24.18
N PHE A 31 5.09 8.35 23.68
CA PHE A 31 4.64 8.49 22.29
C PHE A 31 3.38 9.35 22.15
N TYR A 32 2.96 10.04 23.21
CA TYR A 32 1.82 10.94 23.13
C TYR A 32 2.09 12.06 22.15
N VAL A 33 1.35 12.07 21.06
CA VAL A 33 1.32 13.16 20.10
C VAL A 33 -0.02 13.86 20.20
N GLU A 34 -0.02 15.11 20.65
CA GLU A 34 -1.23 15.91 20.74
C GLU A 34 -1.83 16.09 19.34
N LYS A 35 -3.09 15.69 19.18
CA LYS A 35 -3.79 15.88 17.90
C LYS A 35 -3.99 17.39 17.70
N PRO A 36 -3.58 17.93 16.55
CA PRO A 36 -3.80 19.35 16.24
C PRO A 36 -5.31 19.65 16.33
N LYS A 37 -5.66 20.73 17.07
CA LYS A 37 -7.06 21.16 17.29
C LYS A 37 -7.75 21.66 16.03
N GLU A 38 -6.98 21.97 14.99
CA GLU A 38 -7.47 22.38 13.68
C GLU A 38 -6.78 21.54 12.60
N ALA A 39 -7.57 21.05 11.64
CA ALA A 39 -7.01 20.40 10.47
C ALA A 39 -6.21 21.44 9.65
N ALA A 40 -4.94 21.17 9.38
CA ALA A 40 -4.06 22.07 8.64
C ALA A 40 -4.53 22.37 7.19
N TYR A 41 -5.65 21.76 6.79
CA TYR A 41 -6.29 21.98 5.48
C TYR A 41 -7.80 21.95 5.63
N VAL A 42 -8.43 23.11 5.50
CA VAL A 42 -9.89 23.24 5.27
C VAL A 42 -10.11 23.16 3.75
N VAL A 43 -10.63 22.04 3.28
CA VAL A 43 -11.08 21.92 1.88
C VAL A 43 -12.52 22.42 1.82
N GLU A 44 -12.74 23.64 1.33
CA GLU A 44 -14.08 24.09 0.92
C GLU A 44 -14.52 23.27 -0.28
N ALA A 45 -15.63 22.52 -0.13
CA ALA A 45 -16.19 21.69 -1.17
C ALA A 45 -17.05 22.53 -2.11
N PRO A 46 -16.74 22.62 -3.40
CA PRO A 46 -17.72 23.06 -4.40
C PRO A 46 -18.66 21.90 -4.75
N VAL A 47 -19.93 22.27 -4.90
CA VAL A 47 -21.10 21.40 -5.09
C VAL A 47 -20.98 20.48 -6.32
N ALA A 48 -21.48 19.28 -6.15
CA ALA A 48 -21.44 18.13 -7.04
C ALA A 48 -21.79 18.39 -8.51
N LYS A 49 -20.97 17.85 -9.40
CA LYS A 49 -21.39 17.23 -10.68
C LYS A 49 -20.76 15.87 -10.78
N THR A 50 -21.59 14.90 -11.08
CA THR A 50 -21.35 13.47 -11.23
C THR A 50 -19.97 13.15 -11.82
N ALA A 51 -19.07 12.64 -11.00
CA ALA A 51 -17.77 12.16 -11.44
C ALA A 51 -17.57 10.74 -10.92
N VAL A 52 -17.21 9.89 -11.84
CA VAL A 52 -16.75 8.51 -11.67
C VAL A 52 -15.80 8.41 -10.46
N SER A 53 -16.13 7.50 -9.58
CA SER A 53 -15.41 7.16 -8.35
C SER A 53 -13.90 6.93 -8.58
N THR A 54 -13.09 7.94 -8.32
CA THR A 54 -11.63 7.82 -8.14
C THR A 54 -11.32 7.82 -6.65
N ALA A 55 -11.59 6.70 -6.01
CA ALA A 55 -11.13 6.49 -4.64
C ALA A 55 -9.61 6.22 -4.65
N GLY A 56 -8.79 7.20 -4.20
CA GLY A 56 -7.46 6.85 -3.75
C GLY A 56 -6.25 7.73 -4.08
N SER A 57 -6.41 8.95 -4.59
CA SER A 57 -5.28 9.89 -4.63
C SER A 57 -5.70 11.22 -4.01
N GLY A 58 -4.98 11.69 -3.01
CA GLY A 58 -5.21 12.99 -2.42
C GLY A 58 -5.06 14.09 -3.47
N GLY A 59 -6.16 14.69 -3.90
CA GLY A 59 -6.28 15.99 -4.56
C GLY A 59 -5.46 16.33 -5.80
N LEU A 60 -4.35 15.67 -6.08
CA LEU A 60 -3.51 15.94 -7.24
C LEU A 60 -4.08 15.26 -8.49
N ASN A 61 -4.12 15.99 -9.62
CA ASN A 61 -4.37 15.33 -10.88
C ASN A 61 -3.20 14.38 -11.23
N ILE A 62 -3.43 13.40 -12.07
CA ILE A 62 -2.43 12.37 -12.37
C ILE A 62 -1.14 12.93 -12.99
N LYS A 63 -1.24 14.00 -13.75
CA LYS A 63 -0.10 14.70 -14.34
C LYS A 63 0.80 15.31 -13.27
N ASP A 64 0.23 16.04 -12.33
CA ASP A 64 0.95 16.66 -11.22
C ASP A 64 1.55 15.60 -10.29
N PHE A 65 0.80 14.51 -10.03
CA PHE A 65 1.29 13.36 -9.29
C PHE A 65 2.53 12.74 -9.96
N LEU A 66 2.49 12.49 -11.27
CA LEU A 66 3.62 11.91 -11.99
C LEU A 66 4.82 12.88 -12.10
N ALA A 67 4.57 14.19 -12.08
CA ALA A 67 5.64 15.20 -12.05
C ALA A 67 6.49 15.15 -10.77
N LEU A 68 5.97 14.59 -9.67
CA LEU A 68 6.75 14.35 -8.44
C LEU A 68 7.77 13.22 -8.59
N GLY A 69 7.61 12.37 -9.62
CA GLY A 69 8.36 11.14 -9.77
C GLY A 69 9.69 11.33 -10.50
N ASP A 70 10.65 10.47 -10.12
CA ASP A 70 11.96 10.33 -10.74
C ASP A 70 12.26 8.84 -10.97
N ILE A 71 12.76 8.48 -12.16
CA ILE A 71 12.96 7.08 -12.55
C ILE A 71 14.08 6.41 -11.72
N GLU A 72 15.19 7.13 -11.47
CA GLU A 72 16.29 6.59 -10.66
C GLU A 72 15.88 6.39 -9.20
N HIS A 73 15.13 7.36 -8.65
CA HIS A 73 14.50 7.17 -7.35
C HIS A 73 13.53 5.99 -7.36
N GLY A 74 12.75 5.84 -8.43
CA GLY A 74 11.84 4.70 -8.62
C GLY A 74 12.54 3.35 -8.62
N LYS A 75 13.70 3.26 -9.25
CA LYS A 75 14.58 2.08 -9.21
C LYS A 75 15.04 1.77 -7.78
N ALA A 76 15.38 2.78 -7.00
CA ALA A 76 15.74 2.61 -5.58
C ALA A 76 14.54 2.14 -4.74
N VAL A 77 13.36 2.73 -4.94
CA VAL A 77 12.10 2.33 -4.27
C VAL A 77 11.71 0.90 -4.65
N PHE A 78 11.93 0.48 -5.90
CA PHE A 78 11.60 -0.85 -6.40
C PHE A 78 12.34 -1.97 -5.65
N LYS A 79 13.45 -1.69 -4.98
CA LYS A 79 14.13 -2.67 -4.10
C LYS A 79 13.18 -3.28 -3.06
N LYS A 80 12.16 -2.54 -2.63
CA LYS A 80 11.11 -3.05 -1.72
C LYS A 80 10.20 -4.10 -2.37
N CYS A 81 10.18 -4.16 -3.70
CA CYS A 81 9.34 -5.06 -4.50
C CYS A 81 10.12 -6.28 -5.00
N SER A 82 11.45 -6.16 -5.14
CA SER A 82 12.33 -7.12 -5.80
C SER A 82 12.43 -8.47 -5.09
N ALA A 83 12.13 -8.52 -3.78
CA ALA A 83 12.05 -9.78 -3.04
C ALA A 83 10.97 -10.72 -3.62
N CYS A 84 9.83 -10.14 -4.03
CA CYS A 84 8.68 -10.89 -4.52
C CYS A 84 8.49 -10.83 -6.03
N HIS A 85 9.00 -9.81 -6.71
CA HIS A 85 8.77 -9.55 -8.14
C HIS A 85 10.05 -9.47 -8.95
N VAL A 86 9.94 -9.84 -10.23
CA VAL A 86 10.94 -9.60 -11.26
C VAL A 86 10.40 -8.53 -12.21
N VAL A 87 11.25 -7.62 -12.69
CA VAL A 87 10.88 -6.54 -13.60
C VAL A 87 11.65 -6.61 -14.94
N ALA A 88 12.55 -7.57 -15.08
CA ALA A 88 13.31 -7.78 -16.32
C ALA A 88 12.43 -8.41 -17.41
N LYS A 89 12.70 -8.04 -18.68
CA LYS A 89 12.08 -8.67 -19.85
C LYS A 89 12.41 -10.17 -19.88
N GLY A 90 11.39 -11.01 -20.11
CA GLY A 90 11.55 -12.46 -20.08
C GLY A 90 11.77 -13.05 -18.66
N GLY A 91 11.65 -12.23 -17.64
CA GLY A 91 11.77 -12.69 -16.24
C GLY A 91 10.66 -13.67 -15.87
N LYS A 92 10.96 -14.56 -14.90
CA LYS A 92 10.00 -15.55 -14.39
C LYS A 92 9.25 -15.00 -13.18
N ASN A 93 8.03 -15.52 -12.98
CA ASN A 93 7.27 -15.26 -11.76
C ASN A 93 8.04 -15.77 -10.53
N LYS A 94 7.90 -15.04 -9.42
CA LYS A 94 8.39 -15.43 -8.10
C LYS A 94 7.18 -15.65 -7.16
N ILE A 95 7.27 -15.12 -5.94
CA ILE A 95 6.14 -15.01 -5.01
C ILE A 95 5.02 -14.18 -5.62
N GLY A 96 5.38 -13.11 -6.33
CA GLY A 96 4.51 -12.30 -7.16
C GLY A 96 4.75 -12.49 -8.66
N PRO A 97 3.83 -12.02 -9.51
CA PRO A 97 3.99 -12.09 -10.96
C PRO A 97 5.11 -11.18 -11.47
N VAL A 98 5.62 -11.47 -12.67
CA VAL A 98 6.55 -10.57 -13.37
C VAL A 98 5.89 -9.22 -13.65
N LEU A 99 6.64 -8.13 -13.45
CA LEU A 99 6.16 -6.75 -13.59
C LEU A 99 6.67 -6.04 -14.86
N TYR A 100 7.48 -6.70 -15.71
CA TYR A 100 7.83 -6.14 -17.01
C TYR A 100 6.54 -5.87 -17.81
N GLY A 101 6.37 -4.65 -18.30
CA GLY A 101 5.17 -4.24 -19.04
C GLY A 101 3.88 -4.30 -18.21
N VAL A 102 3.95 -4.06 -16.90
CA VAL A 102 2.76 -4.12 -16.04
C VAL A 102 1.81 -2.95 -16.27
N LEU A 103 2.31 -1.75 -16.53
CA LEU A 103 1.47 -0.60 -16.88
C LEU A 103 0.80 -0.84 -18.23
N GLY A 104 -0.50 -0.56 -18.34
CA GLY A 104 -1.31 -0.88 -19.50
C GLY A 104 -1.81 -2.33 -19.58
N ARG A 105 -1.31 -3.23 -18.74
CA ARG A 105 -1.72 -4.64 -18.70
C ARG A 105 -2.96 -4.82 -17.80
N LYS A 106 -3.86 -5.71 -18.21
CA LYS A 106 -5.01 -6.09 -17.37
C LYS A 106 -4.56 -6.83 -16.12
N SER A 107 -5.18 -6.53 -14.98
CA SER A 107 -4.94 -7.28 -13.74
C SER A 107 -5.29 -8.75 -13.92
N GLY A 108 -4.43 -9.64 -13.40
CA GLY A 108 -4.63 -11.08 -13.56
C GLY A 108 -4.29 -11.67 -14.94
N ALA A 109 -3.62 -10.93 -15.84
CA ALA A 109 -3.41 -11.35 -17.23
C ALA A 109 -2.25 -12.35 -17.45
N ILE A 110 -1.35 -12.53 -16.46
CA ILE A 110 -0.25 -13.51 -16.59
C ILE A 110 -0.81 -14.92 -16.41
N SER A 111 -0.80 -15.72 -17.48
CA SER A 111 -1.47 -17.04 -17.51
C SER A 111 -0.79 -18.09 -16.62
N ASP A 112 0.52 -18.03 -16.48
CA ASP A 112 1.35 -18.93 -15.67
C ASP A 112 1.53 -18.51 -14.21
N TYR A 113 0.74 -17.50 -13.74
CA TYR A 113 0.75 -17.05 -12.36
C TYR A 113 -0.61 -17.26 -11.67
N LYS A 114 -0.60 -17.85 -10.48
CA LYS A 114 -1.83 -18.13 -9.71
C LYS A 114 -2.25 -16.91 -8.88
N TYR A 115 -3.02 -16.02 -9.48
CA TYR A 115 -3.58 -14.84 -8.82
C TYR A 115 -4.61 -15.17 -7.73
N SER A 116 -4.91 -14.18 -6.86
CA SER A 116 -6.09 -14.25 -5.99
C SER A 116 -7.37 -14.08 -6.80
N LYS A 117 -8.46 -14.71 -6.33
CA LYS A 117 -9.79 -14.49 -6.94
C LYS A 117 -10.15 -13.01 -7.00
N ALA A 118 -9.80 -12.25 -5.95
CA ALA A 118 -10.05 -10.81 -5.88
C ALA A 118 -9.33 -10.03 -6.99
N LEU A 119 -8.07 -10.35 -7.28
CA LEU A 119 -7.32 -9.67 -8.33
C LEU A 119 -7.82 -10.01 -9.74
N ILE A 120 -8.25 -11.25 -9.96
CA ILE A 120 -8.89 -11.68 -11.22
C ILE A 120 -10.23 -10.94 -11.40
N ALA A 121 -11.07 -10.92 -10.35
CA ALA A 121 -12.37 -10.25 -10.37
C ALA A 121 -12.26 -8.73 -10.53
N HIS A 122 -11.17 -8.13 -10.02
CA HIS A 122 -10.88 -6.71 -10.20
C HIS A 122 -10.81 -6.33 -11.68
N GLY A 123 -10.10 -7.09 -12.50
CA GLY A 123 -10.18 -7.09 -13.95
C GLY A 123 -9.83 -5.78 -14.67
N LYS A 124 -9.40 -4.74 -13.95
CA LYS A 124 -9.04 -3.44 -14.51
C LYS A 124 -7.66 -3.44 -15.16
N VAL A 125 -7.45 -2.50 -16.06
CA VAL A 125 -6.11 -2.21 -16.61
C VAL A 125 -5.30 -1.41 -15.58
N TRP A 126 -4.04 -1.73 -15.43
CA TRP A 126 -3.12 -0.98 -14.59
C TRP A 126 -2.78 0.37 -15.24
N SER A 127 -3.68 1.35 -15.12
CA SER A 127 -3.39 2.74 -15.42
C SER A 127 -2.48 3.35 -14.35
N TYR A 128 -2.06 4.60 -14.54
CA TYR A 128 -1.29 5.33 -13.53
C TYR A 128 -2.09 5.51 -12.23
N GLU A 129 -3.37 5.85 -12.33
CA GLU A 129 -4.28 6.04 -11.21
C GLU A 129 -4.54 4.74 -10.46
N GLU A 130 -4.83 3.66 -11.22
CA GLU A 130 -5.12 2.36 -10.64
C GLU A 130 -3.90 1.81 -9.90
N MET A 131 -2.71 1.94 -10.50
CA MET A 131 -1.46 1.55 -9.86
C MET A 131 -1.13 2.41 -8.64
N ASN A 132 -1.37 3.73 -8.71
CA ASN A 132 -1.19 4.63 -7.56
C ASN A 132 -2.08 4.23 -6.39
N GLY A 133 -3.38 4.00 -6.63
CA GLY A 133 -4.32 3.56 -5.60
C GLY A 133 -3.91 2.21 -4.98
N TYR A 134 -3.52 1.26 -5.82
CA TYR A 134 -3.09 -0.06 -5.35
C TYR A 134 -1.80 0.01 -4.53
N LEU A 135 -0.82 0.78 -4.96
CA LEU A 135 0.45 0.94 -4.23
C LEU A 135 0.33 1.81 -2.98
N LEU A 136 -0.71 2.62 -2.84
CA LEU A 136 -0.97 3.37 -1.60
C LEU A 136 -1.33 2.41 -0.45
N LYS A 137 -2.24 1.48 -0.68
CA LYS A 137 -2.66 0.47 0.31
C LYS A 137 -3.32 -0.74 -0.38
N THR A 138 -2.52 -1.76 -0.69
CA THR A 138 -2.94 -2.91 -1.51
C THR A 138 -4.22 -3.60 -1.03
N ALA A 139 -4.30 -3.94 0.25
CA ALA A 139 -5.44 -4.65 0.83
C ALA A 139 -6.71 -3.80 0.93
N ALA A 140 -6.60 -2.47 0.99
CA ALA A 140 -7.74 -1.58 0.98
C ALA A 140 -8.28 -1.36 -0.44
N HIS A 141 -7.38 -1.27 -1.42
CA HIS A 141 -7.73 -1.06 -2.82
C HIS A 141 -8.37 -2.30 -3.45
N ILE A 142 -7.77 -3.49 -3.20
CA ILE A 142 -8.32 -4.78 -3.66
C ILE A 142 -8.45 -5.71 -2.45
N LYS A 143 -9.63 -5.72 -1.82
CA LYS A 143 -9.93 -6.60 -0.69
C LYS A 143 -9.80 -8.07 -1.12
N GLY A 144 -9.01 -8.84 -0.38
CA GLY A 144 -8.73 -10.25 -0.70
C GLY A 144 -7.57 -10.47 -1.68
N THR A 145 -6.78 -9.42 -1.99
CA THR A 145 -5.50 -9.61 -2.67
C THR A 145 -4.55 -10.47 -1.83
N LYS A 146 -3.74 -11.30 -2.50
CA LYS A 146 -2.67 -12.06 -1.84
C LYS A 146 -1.40 -11.25 -1.61
N MET A 147 -1.29 -10.06 -2.19
CA MET A 147 -0.13 -9.19 -2.03
C MET A 147 -0.12 -8.56 -0.63
N ALA A 148 0.66 -9.14 0.26
CA ALA A 148 0.86 -8.65 1.63
C ALA A 148 1.88 -7.50 1.67
N PHE A 149 1.51 -6.36 1.13
CA PHE A 149 2.33 -5.15 1.09
C PHE A 149 1.62 -3.99 1.78
N ALA A 150 2.29 -3.35 2.74
CA ALA A 150 1.70 -2.26 3.54
C ALA A 150 1.41 -0.99 2.72
N GLY A 151 2.00 -0.88 1.55
CA GLY A 151 1.89 0.27 0.66
C GLY A 151 3.01 1.30 0.81
N LEU A 152 3.02 2.27 -0.07
CA LEU A 152 3.94 3.41 -0.11
C LEU A 152 3.16 4.68 0.25
N LYS A 153 3.39 5.22 1.44
CA LYS A 153 2.67 6.42 1.91
C LYS A 153 3.07 7.69 1.15
N LYS A 154 4.37 7.82 0.80
CA LYS A 154 4.91 9.02 0.12
C LYS A 154 4.50 9.01 -1.36
N GLU A 155 3.89 10.11 -1.82
CA GLU A 155 3.48 10.28 -3.23
C GLU A 155 4.65 10.22 -4.18
N LYS A 156 5.76 10.86 -3.84
CA LYS A 156 7.00 10.82 -4.62
C LYS A 156 7.50 9.38 -4.82
N ASP A 157 7.45 8.53 -3.79
CA ASP A 157 7.87 7.13 -3.90
C ASP A 157 6.95 6.36 -4.87
N ARG A 158 5.63 6.57 -4.78
CA ARG A 158 4.65 5.93 -5.66
C ARG A 158 4.80 6.40 -7.11
N ALA A 159 4.86 7.71 -7.33
CA ALA A 159 5.05 8.28 -8.66
C ALA A 159 6.34 7.76 -9.29
N SER A 160 7.44 7.78 -8.55
CA SER A 160 8.75 7.33 -9.02
C SER A 160 8.76 5.86 -9.40
N VAL A 161 8.24 4.97 -8.54
CA VAL A 161 8.24 3.53 -8.84
C VAL A 161 7.30 3.18 -9.99
N ILE A 162 6.21 3.91 -10.16
CA ILE A 162 5.27 3.76 -11.28
C ILE A 162 5.97 4.16 -12.59
N LEU A 163 6.66 5.31 -12.61
CA LEU A 163 7.43 5.74 -13.79
C LEU A 163 8.55 4.76 -14.13
N TYR A 164 9.25 4.26 -13.12
CA TYR A 164 10.27 3.22 -13.32
C TYR A 164 9.67 1.94 -13.93
N MET A 165 8.56 1.42 -13.39
CA MET A 165 7.90 0.25 -13.95
C MET A 165 7.37 0.50 -15.37
N ASN A 166 6.87 1.70 -15.65
CA ASN A 166 6.42 2.07 -17.00
C ASN A 166 7.56 2.10 -18.02
N SER A 167 8.76 2.55 -17.60
CA SER A 167 9.94 2.56 -18.49
C SER A 167 10.43 1.16 -18.86
N LEU A 168 10.01 0.14 -18.11
CA LEU A 168 10.36 -1.27 -18.33
C LEU A 168 9.23 -1.99 -19.11
N SER A 169 8.98 -1.54 -20.32
CA SER A 169 7.96 -2.07 -21.22
C SER A 169 8.38 -1.86 -22.67
N ASP A 170 7.97 -2.77 -23.54
CA ASP A 170 8.11 -2.56 -24.99
C ASP A 170 7.11 -1.49 -25.49
N ASN A 171 6.00 -1.32 -24.78
CA ASN A 171 4.96 -0.34 -25.10
C ASN A 171 4.59 0.44 -23.82
N PRO A 172 5.43 1.39 -23.37
CA PRO A 172 5.15 2.18 -22.18
C PRO A 172 3.90 3.05 -22.41
N LEU A 173 3.07 3.19 -21.35
CA LEU A 173 1.94 4.12 -21.41
C LEU A 173 2.45 5.55 -21.63
N PRO A 174 1.81 6.32 -22.52
CA PRO A 174 2.12 7.74 -22.67
C PRO A 174 1.84 8.46 -21.35
N LYS A 175 2.69 9.43 -21.00
CA LYS A 175 2.43 10.31 -19.85
C LYS A 175 1.29 11.27 -20.22
N PRO A 176 0.34 11.55 -19.29
CA PRO A 176 -0.75 12.49 -19.53
C PRO A 176 -0.29 13.94 -19.61
#